data_99affd690f16ea81fffa3bf9692b24e5
#
_entry.id   99affd690f16ea81fffa3bf9692b24e5
#
_cell.length_a   1.000
_cell.length_b   1.000
_cell.length_c   1.000
_cell.angle_alpha   90.00
_cell.angle_beta   90.00
_cell.angle_gamma   90.00
#
_symmetry.space_group_name_H-M   'P 1'
#
loop_
_entity.id
_entity.type
_entity.pdbx_description
1 polymer ?
#
loop_
_entity_poly.entity_id
_entity_poly.type
_entity_poly.pdbx_seq_one_letter_code
_entity_poly.pdbx_strand_id
1 'polypeptide(L)'
;MAKKSEDRRRSILNAALDEFEAKGFSAALVEDIAHRAGVSKGTIYGYFKGKEALLLGLAEEVAVLIQKEFDQPSEHASLPLIERLWRTEAGLLADNGHGRLARILRVVWSEGLHRPELTRPIYEKFLIPHFSPGSPLRTEIEASNVPDFVKKYPMVLMAPVMQGIFWAGIIDKVMPLNLEEYFKGYLTMLFGVEPQSEKTDTRSTDDEAPKALSVKPKKASGSSQPLTAPSADWAHPKTDPKSSC
;
A
#
# COMPACT_ATOMS: atom_id res chain seq x y z
N MET A 1 -19.84 25.74 10.53
CA MET A 1 -20.32 24.45 11.10
C MET A 1 -19.79 23.25 10.33
N ALA A 2 -19.76 23.23 9.01
CA ALA A 2 -19.27 22.12 8.20
C ALA A 2 -17.80 21.70 8.49
N LYS A 3 -16.85 22.66 8.58
CA LYS A 3 -15.43 22.37 8.89
C LYS A 3 -15.26 21.66 10.23
N LYS A 4 -15.96 22.10 11.28
CA LYS A 4 -15.89 21.47 12.62
C LYS A 4 -16.45 20.03 12.61
N SER A 5 -17.44 19.75 11.76
CA SER A 5 -17.99 18.41 11.57
C SER A 5 -16.99 17.49 10.85
N GLU A 6 -16.30 17.99 9.82
CA GLU A 6 -15.29 17.23 9.08
C GLU A 6 -14.04 16.95 9.94
N ASP A 7 -13.57 17.94 10.71
CA ASP A 7 -12.47 17.74 11.66
C ASP A 7 -12.82 16.66 12.70
N ARG A 8 -14.07 16.65 13.16
CA ARG A 8 -14.56 15.63 14.10
C ARG A 8 -14.62 14.24 13.45
N ARG A 9 -15.16 14.17 12.22
CA ARG A 9 -15.19 12.90 11.45
C ARG A 9 -13.79 12.33 11.28
N ARG A 10 -12.82 13.17 10.92
CA ARG A 10 -11.42 12.79 10.77
C ARG A 10 -10.80 12.31 12.08
N SER A 11 -11.05 13.00 13.20
CA SER A 11 -10.58 12.58 14.52
C SER A 11 -11.10 11.18 14.90
N ILE A 12 -12.37 10.89 14.61
CA ILE A 12 -12.96 9.57 14.86
C ILE A 12 -12.30 8.50 13.97
N LEU A 13 -12.07 8.77 12.69
CA LEU A 13 -11.38 7.82 11.78
C LEU A 13 -9.93 7.57 12.18
N ASN A 14 -9.23 8.61 12.69
CA ASN A 14 -7.87 8.43 13.23
C ASN A 14 -7.88 7.46 14.42
N ALA A 15 -8.78 7.69 15.37
CA ALA A 15 -8.88 6.82 16.54
C ALA A 15 -9.30 5.39 16.16
N ALA A 16 -10.16 5.24 15.15
CA ALA A 16 -10.54 3.92 14.63
C ALA A 16 -9.36 3.19 13.98
N LEU A 17 -8.57 3.89 13.15
CA LEU A 17 -7.37 3.33 12.54
C LEU A 17 -6.38 2.83 13.60
N ASP A 18 -6.08 3.67 14.59
CA ASP A 18 -5.16 3.33 15.67
C ASP A 18 -5.65 2.11 16.47
N GLU A 19 -6.95 2.00 16.70
CA GLU A 19 -7.54 0.89 17.43
C GLU A 19 -7.56 -0.41 16.61
N PHE A 20 -7.88 -0.31 15.30
CA PHE A 20 -7.84 -1.46 14.40
C PHE A 20 -6.42 -1.99 14.19
N GLU A 21 -5.41 -1.12 14.13
CA GLU A 21 -4.01 -1.57 14.06
C GLU A 21 -3.54 -2.22 15.36
N ALA A 22 -3.95 -1.69 16.51
CA ALA A 22 -3.49 -2.19 17.81
C ALA A 22 -4.12 -3.53 18.20
N LYS A 23 -5.41 -3.73 17.91
CA LYS A 23 -6.19 -4.88 18.38
C LYS A 23 -6.76 -5.77 17.28
N GLY A 24 -6.65 -5.35 16.02
CA GLY A 24 -7.39 -5.93 14.90
C GLY A 24 -8.87 -5.50 14.89
N PHE A 25 -9.51 -5.61 13.74
CA PHE A 25 -10.91 -5.21 13.57
C PHE A 25 -11.86 -5.95 14.51
N SER A 26 -11.71 -7.25 14.65
CA SER A 26 -12.64 -8.09 15.43
C SER A 26 -12.65 -7.71 16.91
N ALA A 27 -11.49 -7.48 17.53
CA ALA A 27 -11.37 -7.16 18.96
C ALA A 27 -11.57 -5.67 19.29
N ALA A 28 -11.49 -4.77 18.30
CA ALA A 28 -11.69 -3.35 18.51
C ALA A 28 -13.12 -3.05 18.95
N LEU A 29 -13.27 -2.19 19.95
CA LEU A 29 -14.56 -1.76 20.49
C LEU A 29 -14.84 -0.28 20.17
N VAL A 30 -16.11 0.03 19.85
CA VAL A 30 -16.52 1.43 19.60
C VAL A 30 -16.32 2.31 20.82
N GLU A 31 -16.42 1.77 22.02
CA GLU A 31 -16.11 2.47 23.28
C GLU A 31 -14.65 2.93 23.34
N ASP A 32 -13.73 2.08 22.98
CA ASP A 32 -12.30 2.38 23.00
C ASP A 32 -11.95 3.43 21.95
N ILE A 33 -12.57 3.33 20.78
CA ILE A 33 -12.46 4.33 19.70
C ILE A 33 -13.00 5.68 20.18
N ALA A 34 -14.15 5.70 20.85
CA ALA A 34 -14.75 6.93 21.40
C ALA A 34 -13.85 7.59 22.44
N HIS A 35 -13.32 6.80 23.36
CA HIS A 35 -12.36 7.26 24.36
C HIS A 35 -11.12 7.88 23.73
N ARG A 36 -10.52 7.17 22.76
CA ARG A 36 -9.32 7.62 22.02
C ARG A 36 -9.59 8.92 21.22
N ALA A 37 -10.78 9.04 20.61
CA ALA A 37 -11.19 10.23 19.86
C ALA A 37 -11.60 11.43 20.75
N GLY A 38 -11.68 11.24 22.07
CA GLY A 38 -12.15 12.26 23.02
C GLY A 38 -13.63 12.64 22.79
N VAL A 39 -14.47 11.65 22.45
CA VAL A 39 -15.91 11.87 22.20
C VAL A 39 -16.77 10.83 22.91
N SER A 40 -18.07 11.09 23.03
CA SER A 40 -19.01 10.08 23.53
C SER A 40 -19.28 9.00 22.48
N LYS A 41 -19.63 7.79 22.90
CA LYS A 41 -20.11 6.71 22.02
C LYS A 41 -21.27 7.16 21.14
N GLY A 42 -22.20 7.95 21.70
CA GLY A 42 -23.32 8.54 20.96
C GLY A 42 -22.86 9.47 19.84
N THR A 43 -21.75 10.20 20.05
CA THR A 43 -21.16 11.04 19.01
C THR A 43 -20.66 10.17 17.84
N ILE A 44 -20.00 9.04 18.10
CA ILE A 44 -19.58 8.12 17.02
C ILE A 44 -20.78 7.65 16.21
N TYR A 45 -21.86 7.20 16.88
CA TYR A 45 -23.06 6.73 16.19
C TYR A 45 -23.79 7.82 15.38
N GLY A 46 -23.55 9.10 15.71
CA GLY A 46 -24.01 10.23 14.90
C GLY A 46 -23.28 10.39 13.57
N TYR A 47 -22.05 9.89 13.44
CA TYR A 47 -21.25 9.93 12.21
C TYR A 47 -21.20 8.58 11.49
N PHE A 48 -21.14 7.48 12.22
CA PHE A 48 -20.90 6.12 11.70
C PHE A 48 -21.84 5.12 12.38
N LYS A 49 -22.50 4.28 11.58
CA LYS A 49 -23.45 3.28 12.07
C LYS A 49 -22.78 2.02 12.65
N GLY A 50 -21.64 2.18 13.32
CA GLY A 50 -20.89 1.07 13.91
C GLY A 50 -19.48 0.95 13.36
N LYS A 51 -18.83 -0.11 13.77
CA LYS A 51 -17.43 -0.42 13.49
C LYS A 51 -17.17 -0.70 11.99
N GLU A 52 -18.13 -1.35 11.33
CA GLU A 52 -18.12 -1.60 9.89
C GLU A 52 -18.15 -0.30 9.08
N ALA A 53 -18.97 0.66 9.49
CA ALA A 53 -19.04 1.97 8.85
C ALA A 53 -17.75 2.80 9.05
N LEU A 54 -17.06 2.63 10.18
CA LEU A 54 -15.74 3.23 10.41
C LEU A 54 -14.68 2.63 9.44
N LEU A 55 -14.68 1.32 9.29
CA LEU A 55 -13.75 0.64 8.38
C LEU A 55 -14.03 1.02 6.92
N LEU A 56 -15.30 1.08 6.51
CA LEU A 56 -15.69 1.56 5.18
C LEU A 56 -15.27 3.02 4.98
N GLY A 57 -15.43 3.88 6.00
CA GLY A 57 -14.97 5.28 5.96
C GLY A 57 -13.46 5.41 5.76
N LEU A 58 -12.67 4.51 6.33
CA LEU A 58 -11.22 4.42 6.07
C LEU A 58 -10.95 3.97 4.62
N ALA A 59 -11.67 2.97 4.11
CA ALA A 59 -11.53 2.52 2.72
C ALA A 59 -11.91 3.63 1.71
N GLU A 60 -12.93 4.42 2.01
CA GLU A 60 -13.30 5.60 1.21
C GLU A 60 -12.19 6.66 1.22
N GLU A 61 -11.53 6.86 2.37
CA GLU A 61 -10.41 7.79 2.49
C GLU A 61 -9.22 7.35 1.63
N VAL A 62 -8.93 6.05 1.55
CA VAL A 62 -7.88 5.51 0.65
C VAL A 62 -8.13 5.93 -0.79
N ALA A 63 -9.35 5.74 -1.29
CA ALA A 63 -9.68 6.11 -2.66
C ALA A 63 -9.45 7.61 -2.93
N VAL A 64 -9.81 8.47 -1.97
CA VAL A 64 -9.60 9.92 -2.08
C VAL A 64 -8.11 10.29 -2.05
N LEU A 65 -7.33 9.65 -1.16
CA LEU A 65 -5.89 9.90 -1.04
C LEU A 65 -5.15 9.49 -2.32
N ILE A 66 -5.44 8.29 -2.83
CA ILE A 66 -4.83 7.81 -4.07
C ILE A 66 -5.22 8.72 -5.24
N GLN A 67 -6.51 9.03 -5.40
CA GLN A 67 -6.98 9.92 -6.46
C GLN A 67 -6.26 11.27 -6.42
N LYS A 68 -6.10 11.84 -5.22
CA LYS A 68 -5.39 13.12 -5.06
C LYS A 68 -3.95 13.05 -5.58
N GLU A 69 -3.23 11.94 -5.37
CA GLU A 69 -1.87 11.78 -5.88
C GLU A 69 -1.85 11.64 -7.42
N PHE A 70 -2.86 11.00 -8.01
CA PHE A 70 -2.97 10.87 -9.46
C PHE A 70 -3.51 12.13 -10.15
N ASP A 71 -4.37 12.90 -9.49
CA ASP A 71 -4.94 14.15 -10.00
C ASP A 71 -4.06 15.37 -9.70
N GLN A 72 -2.78 15.20 -9.30
CA GLN A 72 -1.86 16.31 -9.06
C GLN A 72 -1.84 17.29 -10.24
N PRO A 73 -1.80 18.62 -9.97
CA PRO A 73 -2.05 19.61 -10.99
C PRO A 73 -1.02 19.60 -12.10
N SER A 74 -1.42 20.20 -13.22
CA SER A 74 -0.76 20.44 -14.50
C SER A 74 0.77 20.68 -14.53
N GLU A 75 1.42 20.96 -13.42
CA GLU A 75 2.89 21.09 -13.35
C GLU A 75 3.61 19.78 -13.73
N HIS A 76 2.97 18.65 -13.47
CA HIS A 76 3.50 17.33 -13.82
C HIS A 76 2.94 16.77 -15.14
N ALA A 77 1.89 17.36 -15.70
CA ALA A 77 1.26 16.85 -16.93
C ALA A 77 2.21 16.84 -18.14
N SER A 78 3.21 17.71 -18.15
CA SER A 78 4.24 17.78 -19.21
C SER A 78 5.40 16.81 -19.02
N LEU A 79 5.48 16.14 -17.86
CA LEU A 79 6.55 15.19 -17.58
C LEU A 79 6.30 13.85 -18.31
N PRO A 80 7.36 13.12 -18.67
CA PRO A 80 7.24 11.75 -19.16
C PRO A 80 6.44 10.86 -18.18
N LEU A 81 5.72 9.88 -18.73
CA LEU A 81 4.89 8.96 -17.92
C LEU A 81 5.66 8.35 -16.74
N ILE A 82 6.92 7.91 -16.98
CA ILE A 82 7.76 7.33 -15.92
C ILE A 82 8.00 8.28 -14.75
N GLU A 83 8.22 9.58 -15.04
CA GLU A 83 8.46 10.60 -14.00
C GLU A 83 7.20 10.83 -13.17
N ARG A 84 6.05 10.87 -13.83
CA ARG A 84 4.78 11.04 -13.14
C ARG A 84 4.45 9.83 -12.27
N LEU A 85 4.64 8.62 -12.78
CA LEU A 85 4.49 7.39 -11.99
C LEU A 85 5.43 7.38 -10.79
N TRP A 86 6.71 7.69 -11.01
CA TRP A 86 7.69 7.79 -9.93
C TRP A 86 7.24 8.74 -8.81
N ARG A 87 6.84 9.96 -9.15
CA ARG A 87 6.41 10.97 -8.17
C ARG A 87 5.15 10.54 -7.42
N THR A 88 4.17 9.99 -8.14
CA THR A 88 2.94 9.48 -7.55
C THR A 88 3.23 8.34 -6.58
N GLU A 89 4.04 7.38 -6.98
CA GLU A 89 4.37 6.22 -6.17
C GLU A 89 5.22 6.60 -4.95
N ALA A 90 6.18 7.49 -5.12
CA ALA A 90 6.97 8.04 -4.01
C ALA A 90 6.07 8.75 -2.98
N GLY A 91 5.08 9.51 -3.45
CA GLY A 91 4.08 10.14 -2.58
C GLY A 91 3.22 9.14 -1.81
N LEU A 92 2.79 8.07 -2.48
CA LEU A 92 1.99 7.00 -1.86
C LEU A 92 2.78 6.21 -0.80
N LEU A 93 4.10 6.13 -0.95
CA LEU A 93 5.02 5.47 -0.01
C LEU A 93 5.77 6.43 0.91
N ALA A 94 5.32 7.68 1.00
CA ALA A 94 5.85 8.61 1.98
C ALA A 94 6.02 7.93 3.36
N ASP A 95 7.01 8.36 4.13
CA ASP A 95 7.39 7.74 5.40
C ASP A 95 7.76 6.24 5.29
N ASN A 96 8.40 5.85 4.18
CA ASN A 96 8.87 4.48 3.96
C ASN A 96 7.74 3.43 4.10
N GLY A 97 6.55 3.74 3.59
CA GLY A 97 5.39 2.85 3.69
C GLY A 97 4.74 2.80 5.09
N HIS A 98 5.11 3.71 5.99
CA HIS A 98 4.50 3.88 7.31
C HIS A 98 3.51 5.05 7.37
N GLY A 99 3.39 5.82 6.29
CA GLY A 99 2.43 6.91 6.17
C GLY A 99 0.97 6.48 6.33
N ARG A 100 0.09 7.45 6.49
CA ARG A 100 -1.34 7.22 6.76
C ARG A 100 -2.01 6.29 5.74
N LEU A 101 -1.74 6.50 4.45
CA LEU A 101 -2.31 5.68 3.38
C LEU A 101 -1.94 4.20 3.54
N ALA A 102 -0.65 3.93 3.76
CA ALA A 102 -0.16 2.57 3.94
C ALA A 102 -0.76 1.89 5.18
N ARG A 103 -0.92 2.63 6.29
CA ARG A 103 -1.57 2.15 7.50
C ARG A 103 -3.02 1.74 7.23
N ILE A 104 -3.80 2.61 6.58
CA ILE A 104 -5.19 2.31 6.23
C ILE A 104 -5.27 1.11 5.29
N LEU A 105 -4.43 1.07 4.25
CA LEU A 105 -4.42 -0.03 3.28
C LEU A 105 -4.14 -1.39 3.95
N ARG A 106 -3.21 -1.46 4.91
CA ARG A 106 -2.97 -2.70 5.66
C ARG A 106 -4.21 -3.19 6.39
N VAL A 107 -4.92 -2.30 7.07
CA VAL A 107 -6.17 -2.64 7.78
C VAL A 107 -7.26 -3.04 6.80
N VAL A 108 -7.46 -2.27 5.73
CA VAL A 108 -8.49 -2.54 4.71
C VAL A 108 -8.22 -3.86 3.97
N TRP A 109 -6.97 -4.17 3.64
CA TRP A 109 -6.63 -5.41 2.96
C TRP A 109 -6.76 -6.64 3.86
N SER A 110 -6.34 -6.54 5.12
CA SER A 110 -6.49 -7.66 6.06
C SER A 110 -7.95 -8.09 6.21
N GLU A 111 -8.86 -7.14 6.22
CA GLU A 111 -10.30 -7.40 6.32
C GLU A 111 -10.95 -7.63 4.94
N GLY A 112 -10.43 -7.00 3.89
CA GLY A 112 -10.95 -7.07 2.52
C GLY A 112 -10.94 -8.47 1.92
N LEU A 113 -10.04 -9.35 2.39
CA LEU A 113 -10.04 -10.78 2.02
C LEU A 113 -11.33 -11.49 2.42
N HIS A 114 -11.98 -11.04 3.49
CA HIS A 114 -13.23 -11.60 4.00
C HIS A 114 -14.45 -10.72 3.70
N ARG A 115 -14.22 -9.47 3.29
CA ARG A 115 -15.24 -8.43 3.08
C ARG A 115 -14.93 -7.63 1.81
N PRO A 116 -15.17 -8.20 0.63
CA PRO A 116 -14.84 -7.58 -0.65
C PRO A 116 -15.49 -6.20 -0.86
N GLU A 117 -16.61 -5.91 -0.18
CA GLU A 117 -17.25 -4.60 -0.19
C GLU A 117 -16.36 -3.45 0.29
N LEU A 118 -15.35 -3.73 1.13
CA LEU A 118 -14.39 -2.73 1.59
C LEU A 118 -13.44 -2.24 0.48
N THR A 119 -13.21 -3.06 -0.52
CA THR A 119 -12.34 -2.69 -1.65
C THR A 119 -13.10 -1.91 -2.73
N ARG A 120 -14.44 -1.92 -2.69
CA ARG A 120 -15.29 -1.25 -3.68
C ARG A 120 -14.97 0.24 -3.88
N PRO A 121 -14.77 1.08 -2.84
CA PRO A 121 -14.41 2.49 -3.05
C PRO A 121 -13.12 2.69 -3.82
N ILE A 122 -12.11 1.84 -3.60
CA ILE A 122 -10.82 1.90 -4.30
C ILE A 122 -11.04 1.52 -5.76
N TYR A 123 -11.74 0.45 -6.01
CA TYR A 123 -12.05 -0.06 -7.32
C TYR A 123 -12.88 0.92 -8.15
N GLU A 124 -14.01 1.44 -7.61
CA GLU A 124 -14.90 2.34 -8.33
C GLU A 124 -14.35 3.76 -8.52
N LYS A 125 -13.66 4.30 -7.52
CA LYS A 125 -13.19 5.69 -7.54
C LYS A 125 -11.78 5.85 -8.09
N PHE A 126 -10.98 4.78 -8.10
CA PHE A 126 -9.60 4.84 -8.55
C PHE A 126 -9.32 3.88 -9.72
N LEU A 127 -9.51 2.56 -9.55
CA LEU A 127 -9.06 1.61 -10.57
C LEU A 127 -9.80 1.77 -11.89
N ILE A 128 -11.12 1.87 -11.87
CA ILE A 128 -11.92 2.04 -13.08
C ILE A 128 -11.56 3.34 -13.81
N PRO A 129 -11.59 4.52 -13.17
CA PRO A 129 -11.30 5.78 -13.86
C PRO A 129 -9.92 5.85 -14.50
N HIS A 130 -8.90 5.19 -13.91
CA HIS A 130 -7.53 5.32 -14.40
C HIS A 130 -7.08 4.19 -15.33
N PHE A 131 -7.63 2.98 -15.17
CA PHE A 131 -7.13 1.79 -15.86
C PHE A 131 -8.12 1.15 -16.85
N SER A 132 -9.36 1.65 -16.94
CA SER A 132 -10.31 1.16 -17.93
C SER A 132 -9.89 1.55 -19.36
N PRO A 133 -10.25 0.76 -20.36
CA PRO A 133 -10.02 1.12 -21.76
C PRO A 133 -10.54 2.52 -22.09
N GLY A 134 -9.71 3.34 -22.73
CA GLY A 134 -10.05 4.71 -23.10
C GLY A 134 -9.82 5.76 -21.99
N SER A 135 -9.44 5.39 -20.78
CA SER A 135 -9.01 6.38 -19.79
C SER A 135 -7.69 7.06 -20.22
N PRO A 136 -7.43 8.30 -19.77
CA PRO A 136 -6.23 9.04 -20.17
C PRO A 136 -4.93 8.28 -19.83
N LEU A 137 -4.79 7.79 -18.60
CA LEU A 137 -3.62 7.04 -18.19
C LEU A 137 -3.46 5.74 -18.98
N ARG A 138 -4.55 5.00 -19.20
CA ARG A 138 -4.55 3.77 -19.98
C ARG A 138 -4.09 4.01 -21.41
N THR A 139 -4.62 5.05 -22.07
CA THR A 139 -4.26 5.43 -23.44
C THR A 139 -2.78 5.79 -23.54
N GLU A 140 -2.24 6.50 -22.55
CA GLU A 140 -0.83 6.86 -22.52
C GLU A 140 0.08 5.65 -22.31
N ILE A 141 -0.30 4.71 -21.42
CA ILE A 141 0.43 3.44 -21.24
C ILE A 141 0.48 2.66 -22.54
N GLU A 142 -0.63 2.58 -23.27
CA GLU A 142 -0.72 1.90 -24.57
C GLU A 142 0.16 2.54 -25.65
N ALA A 143 0.30 3.87 -25.63
CA ALA A 143 1.18 4.61 -26.52
C ALA A 143 2.66 4.60 -26.12
N SER A 144 2.98 4.22 -24.89
CA SER A 144 4.34 4.24 -24.36
C SER A 144 5.16 3.02 -24.80
N ASN A 145 6.50 3.14 -24.70
CA ASN A 145 7.43 2.05 -25.00
C ASN A 145 7.63 1.11 -23.78
N VAL A 146 6.52 0.53 -23.30
CA VAL A 146 6.56 -0.48 -22.22
C VAL A 146 6.28 -1.86 -22.81
N PRO A 147 6.69 -2.96 -22.13
CA PRO A 147 6.39 -4.32 -22.56
C PRO A 147 4.90 -4.54 -22.81
N ASP A 148 4.55 -5.38 -23.77
CA ASP A 148 3.15 -5.66 -24.15
C ASP A 148 2.33 -6.19 -22.96
N PHE A 149 2.95 -6.91 -22.03
CA PHE A 149 2.24 -7.37 -20.85
C PHE A 149 1.79 -6.22 -19.94
N VAL A 150 2.54 -5.10 -19.86
CA VAL A 150 2.15 -3.90 -19.12
C VAL A 150 0.96 -3.23 -19.80
N LYS A 151 0.98 -3.16 -21.14
CA LYS A 151 -0.17 -2.64 -21.92
C LYS A 151 -1.41 -3.49 -21.71
N LYS A 152 -1.25 -4.81 -21.64
CA LYS A 152 -2.35 -5.75 -21.38
C LYS A 152 -2.85 -5.71 -19.95
N TYR A 153 -1.94 -5.60 -18.98
CA TYR A 153 -2.22 -5.62 -17.55
C TYR A 153 -1.64 -4.40 -16.83
N PRO A 154 -2.15 -3.19 -17.07
CA PRO A 154 -1.54 -1.95 -16.56
C PRO A 154 -1.52 -1.88 -15.04
N MET A 155 -2.33 -2.67 -14.36
CA MET A 155 -2.30 -2.81 -12.91
C MET A 155 -0.94 -3.26 -12.36
N VAL A 156 -0.08 -3.84 -13.20
CA VAL A 156 1.28 -4.22 -12.80
C VAL A 156 2.10 -3.00 -12.37
N LEU A 157 1.79 -1.81 -12.85
CA LEU A 157 2.42 -0.56 -12.42
C LEU A 157 2.18 -0.26 -10.93
N MET A 158 1.10 -0.80 -10.34
CA MET A 158 0.81 -0.65 -8.91
C MET A 158 1.49 -1.72 -8.04
N ALA A 159 2.09 -2.74 -8.65
CA ALA A 159 2.66 -3.87 -7.91
C ALA A 159 3.71 -3.44 -6.87
N PRO A 160 4.67 -2.55 -7.18
CA PRO A 160 5.68 -2.16 -6.21
C PRO A 160 5.10 -1.40 -5.01
N VAL A 161 4.05 -0.56 -5.21
CA VAL A 161 3.36 0.11 -4.10
C VAL A 161 2.73 -0.93 -3.16
N MET A 162 2.02 -1.90 -3.74
CA MET A 162 1.40 -2.98 -2.97
C MET A 162 2.44 -3.75 -2.16
N GLN A 163 3.53 -4.15 -2.82
CA GLN A 163 4.62 -4.87 -2.19
C GLN A 163 5.33 -4.04 -1.13
N GLY A 164 5.59 -2.75 -1.39
CA GLY A 164 6.22 -1.84 -0.44
C GLY A 164 5.41 -1.68 0.85
N ILE A 165 4.10 -1.49 0.74
CA ILE A 165 3.20 -1.38 1.89
C ILE A 165 3.15 -2.68 2.70
N PHE A 166 3.11 -3.82 2.01
CA PHE A 166 3.14 -5.14 2.63
C PHE A 166 4.48 -5.38 3.35
N TRP A 167 5.59 -5.07 2.67
CA TRP A 167 6.93 -5.22 3.22
C TRP A 167 7.13 -4.39 4.48
N ALA A 168 6.83 -3.09 4.41
CA ALA A 168 6.93 -2.17 5.55
C ALA A 168 6.09 -2.62 6.76
N GLY A 169 4.94 -3.26 6.52
CA GLY A 169 4.06 -3.72 7.60
C GLY A 169 4.47 -5.02 8.27
N ILE A 170 5.15 -5.92 7.55
CA ILE A 170 5.33 -7.31 7.99
C ILE A 170 6.81 -7.70 8.10
N ILE A 171 7.65 -7.31 7.14
CA ILE A 171 8.99 -7.86 6.95
C ILE A 171 10.09 -6.86 7.33
N ASP A 172 9.84 -5.56 7.24
CA ASP A 172 10.84 -4.50 7.35
C ASP A 172 11.71 -4.58 8.61
N LYS A 173 11.14 -4.99 9.75
CA LYS A 173 11.88 -5.18 11.00
C LYS A 173 12.95 -6.27 10.91
N VAL A 174 12.80 -7.25 10.02
CA VAL A 174 13.71 -8.38 9.85
C VAL A 174 14.63 -8.15 8.65
N MET A 175 14.09 -7.60 7.57
CA MET A 175 14.79 -7.32 6.33
C MET A 175 14.35 -5.96 5.79
N PRO A 176 15.02 -4.86 6.19
CA PRO A 176 14.72 -3.52 5.71
C PRO A 176 14.83 -3.42 4.18
N LEU A 177 13.89 -2.74 3.56
CA LEU A 177 13.87 -2.48 2.13
C LEU A 177 13.95 -0.97 1.88
N ASN A 178 14.92 -0.55 1.07
CA ASN A 178 14.92 0.81 0.53
C ASN A 178 13.84 0.91 -0.55
N LEU A 179 12.67 1.40 -0.17
CA LEU A 179 11.52 1.48 -1.07
C LEU A 179 11.76 2.40 -2.25
N GLU A 180 12.52 3.48 -2.07
CA GLU A 180 12.86 4.41 -3.15
C GLU A 180 13.71 3.71 -4.23
N GLU A 181 14.77 3.03 -3.83
CA GLU A 181 15.63 2.28 -4.74
C GLU A 181 14.88 1.14 -5.42
N TYR A 182 14.07 0.42 -4.66
CA TYR A 182 13.22 -0.65 -5.17
C TYR A 182 12.27 -0.17 -6.27
N PHE A 183 11.61 0.97 -6.07
CA PHE A 183 10.71 1.57 -7.04
C PHE A 183 11.41 2.03 -8.30
N LYS A 184 12.53 2.76 -8.14
CA LYS A 184 13.33 3.20 -9.27
C LYS A 184 13.76 2.02 -10.12
N GLY A 185 14.27 0.97 -9.48
CA GLY A 185 14.67 -0.26 -10.15
C GLY A 185 13.51 -0.92 -10.91
N TYR A 186 12.32 -0.97 -10.30
CA TYR A 186 11.14 -1.54 -10.93
C TYR A 186 10.70 -0.75 -12.18
N LEU A 187 10.59 0.57 -12.07
CA LEU A 187 10.23 1.43 -13.20
C LEU A 187 11.31 1.38 -14.30
N THR A 188 12.58 1.39 -13.91
CA THR A 188 13.69 1.24 -14.86
C THR A 188 13.60 -0.08 -15.64
N MET A 189 13.25 -1.17 -14.96
CA MET A 189 13.05 -2.48 -15.61
C MET A 189 11.88 -2.43 -16.61
N LEU A 190 10.80 -1.73 -16.32
CA LEU A 190 9.62 -1.67 -17.19
C LEU A 190 9.79 -0.70 -18.36
N PHE A 191 10.44 0.44 -18.13
CA PHE A 191 10.55 1.50 -19.14
C PHE A 191 11.89 1.51 -19.87
N GLY A 192 12.90 0.79 -19.39
CA GLY A 192 14.26 0.77 -19.96
C GLY A 192 15.05 2.06 -19.70
N VAL A 193 14.53 2.99 -18.92
CA VAL A 193 15.16 4.25 -18.52
C VAL A 193 14.92 4.51 -17.03
N GLU A 194 15.85 5.19 -16.38
CA GLU A 194 15.71 5.54 -14.96
C GLU A 194 14.93 6.86 -14.80
N PRO A 195 13.97 6.94 -13.85
CA PRO A 195 13.32 8.19 -13.53
C PRO A 195 14.31 9.18 -12.92
N GLN A 196 14.21 10.45 -13.30
CA GLN A 196 15.08 11.50 -12.77
C GLN A 196 14.58 11.93 -11.40
N SER A 197 15.36 11.69 -10.34
CA SER A 197 15.08 12.31 -9.06
C SER A 197 15.46 13.80 -9.13
N GLU A 198 14.52 14.70 -8.84
CA GLU A 198 14.90 16.04 -8.45
C GLU A 198 15.84 15.93 -7.25
N LYS A 199 17.07 16.43 -7.39
CA LYS A 199 17.93 16.66 -6.25
C LYS A 199 17.19 17.64 -5.35
N THR A 200 16.53 17.15 -4.33
CA THR A 200 16.16 17.98 -3.19
C THR A 200 17.47 18.49 -2.64
N ASP A 201 17.71 19.79 -2.79
CA ASP A 201 18.87 20.47 -2.25
C ASP A 201 18.72 20.49 -0.72
N THR A 202 18.94 19.33 -0.11
CA THR A 202 19.10 19.21 1.33
C THR A 202 20.48 19.75 1.64
N ARG A 203 20.53 21.04 2.00
CA ARG A 203 21.66 21.66 2.68
C ARG A 203 22.20 20.67 3.71
N SER A 204 23.47 20.34 3.50
CA SER A 204 24.32 19.63 4.43
C SER A 204 24.08 20.05 5.87
N THR A 205 23.58 19.16 6.67
CA THR A 205 23.93 19.07 8.08
C THR A 205 24.82 17.85 8.19
N ASP A 206 26.13 18.13 8.25
CA ASP A 206 27.10 17.17 8.76
C ASP A 206 26.62 16.71 10.12
N ASP A 207 26.29 15.44 10.25
CA ASP A 207 26.38 14.74 11.53
C ASP A 207 26.40 13.21 11.32
N GLU A 208 27.54 12.71 11.75
CA GLU A 208 27.86 11.37 12.24
C GLU A 208 27.09 10.14 11.71
N ALA A 209 27.80 9.39 10.89
CA ALA A 209 27.47 8.00 10.58
C ALA A 209 27.38 7.15 11.90
N PRO A 210 26.32 6.39 12.11
CA PRO A 210 26.29 5.45 13.22
C PRO A 210 27.31 4.32 13.00
N LYS A 211 28.21 4.16 13.96
CA LYS A 211 29.19 3.08 14.02
C LYS A 211 28.51 1.72 13.87
N ALA A 212 28.89 0.98 12.85
CA ALA A 212 28.53 -0.41 12.66
C ALA A 212 28.83 -1.22 13.93
N LEU A 213 27.78 -1.75 14.57
CA LEU A 213 27.95 -2.76 15.63
C LEU A 213 28.47 -4.04 14.99
N SER A 214 29.77 -4.33 15.21
CA SER A 214 30.35 -5.60 14.87
C SER A 214 29.81 -6.66 15.84
N VAL A 215 28.83 -7.43 15.41
CA VAL A 215 28.38 -8.63 16.12
C VAL A 215 29.36 -9.75 15.78
N LYS A 216 30.22 -10.13 16.76
CA LYS A 216 31.04 -11.32 16.67
C LYS A 216 30.14 -12.56 16.67
N PRO A 217 30.32 -13.52 15.77
CA PRO A 217 29.51 -14.74 15.78
C PRO A 217 29.86 -15.60 17.01
N LYS A 218 28.82 -15.89 17.81
CA LYS A 218 28.89 -16.87 18.91
C LYS A 218 28.98 -18.26 18.27
N LYS A 219 30.06 -19.00 18.54
CA LYS A 219 30.20 -20.40 18.17
C LYS A 219 29.10 -21.23 18.81
N ALA A 220 28.17 -21.72 18.03
CA ALA A 220 27.25 -22.77 18.44
C ALA A 220 27.86 -24.13 18.14
N SER A 221 28.19 -24.88 19.16
CA SER A 221 28.46 -26.31 19.12
C SER A 221 27.14 -27.05 19.10
N GLY A 222 26.79 -27.65 17.98
CA GLY A 222 25.60 -28.48 17.84
C GLY A 222 25.52 -29.04 16.45
N SER A 223 25.76 -30.32 16.32
CA SER A 223 25.65 -31.10 15.08
C SER A 223 24.22 -31.06 14.55
N SER A 224 24.00 -30.37 13.46
CA SER A 224 22.77 -30.44 12.68
C SER A 224 23.05 -31.07 11.33
N GLN A 225 22.36 -32.17 11.03
CA GLN A 225 22.32 -32.80 9.74
C GLN A 225 21.78 -31.84 8.68
N PRO A 226 22.25 -31.91 7.42
CA PRO A 226 21.70 -31.06 6.35
C PRO A 226 20.27 -31.50 6.01
N LEU A 227 19.35 -30.54 6.07
CA LEU A 227 18.00 -30.69 5.52
C LEU A 227 18.09 -30.91 4.03
N THR A 228 17.73 -32.10 3.57
CA THR A 228 17.53 -32.40 2.15
C THR A 228 16.35 -31.60 1.65
N ALA A 229 16.52 -30.88 0.53
CA ALA A 229 15.48 -30.16 -0.15
C ALA A 229 14.30 -31.09 -0.52
N PRO A 230 13.05 -30.68 -0.32
CA PRO A 230 11.92 -31.47 -0.81
C PRO A 230 11.93 -31.49 -2.35
N SER A 231 11.76 -32.70 -2.92
CA SER A 231 11.62 -32.91 -4.34
C SER A 231 10.43 -32.10 -4.89
N ALA A 232 10.67 -31.40 -6.02
CA ALA A 232 9.66 -30.62 -6.73
C ALA A 232 8.65 -31.53 -7.43
N ASP A 233 7.60 -31.93 -6.72
CA ASP A 233 6.52 -32.81 -7.23
C ASP A 233 5.15 -32.11 -7.28
N TRP A 234 5.14 -30.84 -7.70
CA TRP A 234 3.91 -30.03 -7.86
C TRP A 234 3.44 -29.87 -9.33
N ALA A 235 4.04 -30.57 -10.29
CA ALA A 235 3.91 -30.25 -11.72
C ALA A 235 2.81 -30.99 -12.50
N HIS A 236 2.00 -31.87 -11.92
CA HIS A 236 0.91 -32.50 -12.68
C HIS A 236 -0.36 -32.73 -11.83
N PRO A 237 -1.51 -32.11 -12.16
CA PRO A 237 -2.79 -32.58 -11.62
C PRO A 237 -3.13 -33.94 -12.24
N LYS A 238 -3.28 -34.95 -11.41
CA LYS A 238 -3.81 -36.25 -11.83
C LYS A 238 -5.25 -36.05 -12.30
N THR A 239 -5.47 -36.21 -13.59
CA THR A 239 -6.82 -36.39 -14.16
C THR A 239 -7.35 -37.73 -13.74
N ASP A 240 -8.39 -37.75 -12.96
CA ASP A 240 -9.14 -38.96 -12.60
C ASP A 240 -10.10 -39.29 -13.73
N PRO A 241 -9.98 -40.47 -14.40
CA PRO A 241 -10.89 -40.88 -15.45
C PRO A 241 -11.99 -41.81 -14.89
N LYS A 242 -12.98 -41.26 -14.18
CA LYS A 242 -14.23 -42.01 -13.93
C LYS A 242 -15.35 -41.07 -13.45
N SER A 243 -16.16 -40.55 -14.36
CA SER A 243 -17.58 -40.36 -14.16
C SER A 243 -18.28 -40.31 -15.52
N SER A 244 -18.53 -41.50 -16.07
CA SER A 244 -19.61 -41.71 -17.02
C SER A 244 -20.65 -42.56 -16.27
N CYS A 245 -21.75 -41.95 -15.93
CA CYS A 245 -23.13 -42.48 -15.93
C CYS A 245 -24.05 -41.34 -15.51
#